data_daa198c572aa4a50d64ff3ad3c4d3842
#
_entry.id   daa198c572aa4a50d64ff3ad3c4d3842
#
_cell.length_a   1.000
_cell.length_b   1.000
_cell.length_c   1.000
_cell.angle_alpha   90.00
_cell.angle_beta   90.00
_cell.angle_gamma   90.00
#
_symmetry.space_group_name_H-M   'P 1'
#
loop_
_entity.id
_entity.type
_entity.pdbx_description
1 polymer ?
#
loop_
_entity_poly.entity_id
_entity_poly.type
_entity_poly.pdbx_seq_one_letter_code
_entity_poly.pdbx_strand_id
1 'polypeptide(L)'
;GQLELEDKNMVKKIMRDPLFLAQKSVDATEADKQVITDLLDTLRANLDHCVGMAANMIGVKKNIIVVASGPFQFAMVNPVITKKTGAYQVEEGCLSLDGTRPCTRYQEIEVDYLDQHFKKQHGKYSGWVAQIIQHEVDHCNGVVI
;
A
#
# COMPACT_ATOMS: atom_id res chain seq x y z
N GLY A 1 25.74 -12.30 -12.27
CA GLY A 1 25.06 -13.54 -12.52
C GLY A 1 23.57 -13.48 -12.24
N GLN A 2 22.92 -14.63 -12.27
CA GLN A 2 21.48 -14.71 -12.04
C GLN A 2 21.07 -14.17 -10.68
N LEU A 3 21.82 -14.49 -9.64
CA LEU A 3 21.51 -14.02 -8.29
C LEU A 3 21.60 -12.50 -8.18
N GLU A 4 22.56 -11.89 -8.84
CA GLU A 4 22.68 -10.43 -8.85
C GLU A 4 21.48 -9.77 -9.53
N LEU A 5 20.97 -10.37 -10.61
CA LEU A 5 19.78 -9.87 -11.30
C LEU A 5 18.54 -10.01 -10.42
N GLU A 6 18.40 -11.12 -9.71
CA GLU A 6 17.30 -11.33 -8.79
C GLU A 6 17.33 -10.34 -7.65
N ASP A 7 18.50 -10.07 -7.06
CA ASP A 7 18.68 -9.08 -6.00
C ASP A 7 18.31 -7.67 -6.48
N LYS A 8 18.72 -7.30 -7.69
CA LYS A 8 18.40 -6.00 -8.28
C LYS A 8 16.93 -5.87 -8.65
N ASN A 9 16.29 -6.98 -8.99
CA ASN A 9 14.89 -6.98 -9.42
C ASN A 9 13.93 -6.61 -8.29
N MET A 10 14.27 -6.90 -7.04
CA MET A 10 13.54 -6.47 -5.85
C MET A 10 12.06 -6.86 -5.77
N VAL A 11 11.61 -7.78 -6.62
CA VAL A 11 10.25 -8.34 -6.54
C VAL A 11 10.21 -9.31 -5.37
N LYS A 12 9.33 -9.04 -4.42
CA LYS A 12 9.23 -9.83 -3.19
C LYS A 12 8.05 -10.78 -3.24
N LYS A 13 8.18 -11.87 -2.49
CA LYS A 13 7.09 -12.84 -2.32
C LYS A 13 5.98 -12.22 -1.48
N ILE A 14 4.73 -12.45 -1.87
CA ILE A 14 3.57 -11.92 -1.16
C ILE A 14 3.38 -12.65 0.17
N MET A 15 3.31 -11.88 1.25
CA MET A 15 3.01 -12.38 2.59
C MET A 15 1.53 -12.78 2.66
N ARG A 16 1.24 -13.98 3.15
CA ARG A 16 -0.11 -14.49 3.24
C ARG A 16 -0.51 -14.94 4.64
N ASP A 17 0.34 -14.72 5.65
CA ASP A 17 0.06 -15.09 7.03
C ASP A 17 -0.88 -14.07 7.67
N PRO A 18 -2.14 -14.44 8.00
CA PRO A 18 -3.09 -13.49 8.59
C PRO A 18 -2.63 -12.94 9.95
N LEU A 19 -1.90 -13.72 10.73
CA LEU A 19 -1.37 -13.25 12.01
C LEU A 19 -0.35 -12.15 11.84
N PHE A 20 0.51 -12.27 10.83
CA PHE A 20 1.45 -11.21 10.50
C PHE A 20 0.74 -9.97 9.99
N LEU A 21 -0.21 -10.14 9.06
CA LEU A 21 -0.96 -9.05 8.45
C LEU A 21 -1.84 -8.29 9.43
N ALA A 22 -2.24 -8.93 10.53
CA ALA A 22 -3.05 -8.31 11.58
C ALA A 22 -2.22 -7.43 12.54
N GLN A 23 -0.91 -7.36 12.38
CA GLN A 23 -0.05 -6.53 13.21
C GLN A 23 0.04 -5.12 12.65
N LYS A 24 -0.05 -4.13 13.54
CA LYS A 24 0.08 -2.74 13.16
C LYS A 24 1.51 -2.41 12.76
N SER A 25 1.68 -1.73 11.64
CA SER A 25 2.98 -1.25 11.16
C SER A 25 3.42 -0.01 11.94
N VAL A 26 4.71 0.28 11.90
CA VAL A 26 5.30 1.47 12.49
C VAL A 26 5.81 2.41 11.41
N ASP A 27 6.07 3.66 11.78
CA ASP A 27 6.53 4.64 10.79
C ASP A 27 7.87 4.24 10.18
N ALA A 28 8.00 4.54 8.90
CA ALA A 28 9.22 4.33 8.15
C ALA A 28 10.15 5.53 8.31
N THR A 29 11.44 5.29 8.16
CA THR A 29 12.48 6.31 8.14
C THR A 29 13.26 6.22 6.83
N GLU A 30 14.22 7.12 6.62
CA GLU A 30 15.06 7.08 5.42
C GLU A 30 15.87 5.78 5.31
N ALA A 31 16.08 5.08 6.41
CA ALA A 31 16.71 3.76 6.40
C ALA A 31 15.87 2.72 5.66
N ASP A 32 14.58 3.00 5.44
CA ASP A 32 13.64 2.09 4.78
C ASP A 32 13.46 2.36 3.28
N LYS A 33 14.33 3.17 2.67
CA LYS A 33 14.23 3.50 1.22
C LYS A 33 14.20 2.27 0.32
N GLN A 34 14.95 1.24 0.67
CA GLN A 34 14.97 0.00 -0.12
C GLN A 34 13.59 -0.67 -0.11
N VAL A 35 12.87 -0.59 0.99
CA VAL A 35 11.52 -1.16 1.08
C VAL A 35 10.58 -0.47 0.09
N ILE A 36 10.72 0.84 -0.11
CA ILE A 36 9.91 1.59 -1.09
C ILE A 36 10.16 1.04 -2.49
N THR A 37 11.42 0.86 -2.86
CA THR A 37 11.79 0.30 -4.16
C THR A 37 11.26 -1.12 -4.33
N ASP A 38 11.44 -1.97 -3.33
CA ASP A 38 10.97 -3.36 -3.35
C ASP A 38 9.46 -3.41 -3.51
N LEU A 39 8.73 -2.54 -2.82
CA LEU A 39 7.27 -2.52 -2.87
C LEU A 39 6.77 -2.05 -4.24
N LEU A 40 7.39 -1.01 -4.81
CA LEU A 40 7.06 -0.53 -6.16
C LEU A 40 7.35 -1.62 -7.20
N ASP A 41 8.48 -2.29 -7.11
CA ASP A 41 8.83 -3.37 -8.05
C ASP A 41 7.85 -4.53 -7.95
N THR A 42 7.44 -4.88 -6.73
CA THR A 42 6.47 -5.96 -6.50
C THR A 42 5.09 -5.59 -7.06
N LEU A 43 4.66 -4.34 -6.85
CA LEU A 43 3.41 -3.85 -7.45
C LEU A 43 3.46 -3.95 -8.97
N ARG A 44 4.54 -3.46 -9.58
CA ARG A 44 4.71 -3.49 -11.04
C ARG A 44 4.68 -4.89 -11.61
N ALA A 45 5.20 -5.87 -10.88
CA ALA A 45 5.16 -7.27 -11.28
C ALA A 45 3.76 -7.88 -11.19
N ASN A 46 2.83 -7.23 -10.50
CA ASN A 46 1.47 -7.72 -10.23
C ASN A 46 0.37 -6.80 -10.77
N LEU A 47 0.70 -5.85 -11.66
CA LEU A 47 -0.26 -4.85 -12.16
C LEU A 47 -1.45 -5.44 -12.90
N ASP A 48 -1.34 -6.63 -13.44
CA ASP A 48 -2.43 -7.31 -14.14
C ASP A 48 -3.58 -7.72 -13.21
N HIS A 49 -3.34 -7.75 -11.91
CA HIS A 49 -4.36 -8.14 -10.93
C HIS A 49 -4.23 -7.42 -9.58
N CYS A 50 -3.40 -6.38 -9.50
CA CYS A 50 -3.18 -5.65 -8.26
C CYS A 50 -2.95 -4.16 -8.55
N VAL A 51 -3.62 -3.28 -7.82
CA VAL A 51 -3.55 -1.83 -8.03
C VAL A 51 -2.96 -1.07 -6.83
N GLY A 52 -2.68 -1.76 -5.75
CA GLY A 52 -2.05 -1.17 -4.57
C GLY A 52 -1.49 -2.22 -3.66
N MET A 53 -0.50 -1.84 -2.83
CA MET A 53 0.11 -2.72 -1.85
C MET A 53 0.59 -1.92 -0.63
N ALA A 54 0.61 -2.57 0.52
CA ALA A 54 1.26 -2.06 1.73
C ALA A 54 2.49 -2.90 2.03
N ALA A 55 3.46 -2.32 2.73
CA ALA A 55 4.75 -2.99 3.00
C ALA A 55 4.60 -4.30 3.77
N ASN A 56 3.57 -4.44 4.63
CA ASN A 56 3.35 -5.70 5.33
C ASN A 56 3.04 -6.85 4.36
N MET A 57 2.55 -6.57 3.16
CA MET A 57 2.29 -7.59 2.14
C MET A 57 3.58 -8.19 1.56
N ILE A 58 4.72 -7.57 1.80
CA ILE A 58 6.04 -8.13 1.46
C ILE A 58 6.86 -8.43 2.71
N GLY A 59 6.20 -8.57 3.85
CA GLY A 59 6.83 -9.01 5.10
C GLY A 59 7.52 -7.90 5.90
N VAL A 60 7.21 -6.64 5.64
CA VAL A 60 7.84 -5.50 6.33
C VAL A 60 6.78 -4.66 7.03
N LYS A 61 6.84 -4.58 8.36
CA LYS A 61 5.84 -3.85 9.16
C LYS A 61 6.20 -2.36 9.26
N LYS A 62 6.19 -1.68 8.13
CA LYS A 62 6.44 -0.24 8.03
C LYS A 62 5.28 0.44 7.31
N ASN A 63 4.96 1.67 7.71
CA ASN A 63 3.87 2.44 7.13
C ASN A 63 4.26 2.99 5.75
N ILE A 64 4.29 2.11 4.76
CA ILE A 64 4.57 2.44 3.37
C ILE A 64 3.50 1.77 2.51
N ILE A 65 2.89 2.55 1.63
CA ILE A 65 1.97 2.02 0.63
C ILE A 65 2.40 2.45 -0.76
N VAL A 66 1.99 1.69 -1.76
CA VAL A 66 2.16 2.05 -3.18
C VAL A 66 0.83 1.90 -3.89
N VAL A 67 0.60 2.77 -4.85
CA VAL A 67 -0.69 2.88 -5.56
C VAL A 67 -0.41 2.99 -7.05
N ALA A 68 -1.19 2.25 -7.84
CA ALA A 68 -1.21 2.38 -9.30
C ALA A 68 -2.39 3.27 -9.71
N SER A 69 -2.10 4.33 -10.47
CA SER A 69 -3.11 5.23 -11.02
C SER A 69 -2.84 5.41 -12.51
N GLY A 70 -3.64 4.76 -13.34
CA GLY A 70 -3.39 4.71 -14.79
C GLY A 70 -2.01 4.11 -15.07
N PRO A 71 -1.19 4.76 -15.90
CA PRO A 71 0.15 4.25 -16.23
C PRO A 71 1.20 4.53 -15.15
N PHE A 72 0.82 5.23 -14.06
CA PHE A 72 1.77 5.66 -13.03
C PHE A 72 1.62 4.83 -11.76
N GLN A 73 2.73 4.61 -11.07
CA GLN A 73 2.77 4.04 -9.73
C GLN A 73 3.51 5.01 -8.82
N PHE A 74 2.99 5.21 -7.61
CA PHE A 74 3.63 6.12 -6.66
C PHE A 74 3.58 5.55 -5.25
N ALA A 75 4.50 6.02 -4.41
CA ALA A 75 4.60 5.61 -3.02
C ALA A 75 4.11 6.72 -2.09
N MET A 76 3.51 6.30 -0.97
CA MET A 76 3.17 7.18 0.14
C MET A 76 3.80 6.59 1.40
N VAL A 77 4.67 7.36 2.03
CA VAL A 77 5.36 6.95 3.26
C VAL A 77 4.69 7.62 4.45
N ASN A 78 4.42 6.84 5.48
CA ASN A 78 3.74 7.30 6.69
C ASN A 78 2.42 8.04 6.40
N PRO A 79 1.54 7.46 5.55
CA PRO A 79 0.31 8.15 5.17
C PRO A 79 -0.66 8.26 6.35
N VAL A 80 -1.25 9.45 6.50
CA VAL A 80 -2.28 9.72 7.50
C VAL A 80 -3.47 10.35 6.78
N ILE A 81 -4.60 9.69 6.83
CA ILE A 81 -5.85 10.23 6.27
C ILE A 81 -6.38 11.25 7.27
N THR A 82 -6.38 12.53 6.87
CA THR A 82 -6.75 13.64 7.73
C THR A 82 -8.22 14.04 7.57
N LYS A 83 -8.85 13.70 6.44
CA LYS A 83 -10.24 14.05 6.17
C LYS A 83 -10.86 12.98 5.28
N LYS A 84 -12.13 12.64 5.56
CA LYS A 84 -12.92 11.66 4.81
C LYS A 84 -14.34 12.17 4.66
N THR A 85 -14.90 12.08 3.46
CA THR A 85 -16.30 12.44 3.20
C THR A 85 -16.94 11.49 2.20
N GLY A 86 -18.26 11.30 2.29
CA GLY A 86 -19.02 10.48 1.35
C GLY A 86 -18.88 8.99 1.57
N ALA A 87 -19.32 8.48 2.72
CA ALA A 87 -19.24 7.06 3.06
C ALA A 87 -20.07 6.20 2.11
N TYR A 88 -19.54 5.03 1.73
CA TYR A 88 -20.25 4.02 0.96
C TYR A 88 -19.75 2.62 1.33
N GLN A 89 -20.59 1.62 1.06
CA GLN A 89 -20.26 0.22 1.34
C GLN A 89 -19.76 -0.45 0.06
N VAL A 90 -18.73 -1.29 0.20
CA VAL A 90 -18.14 -2.01 -0.94
C VAL A 90 -17.51 -3.30 -0.45
N GLU A 91 -17.42 -4.29 -1.33
CA GLU A 91 -16.64 -5.50 -1.07
C GLU A 91 -15.30 -5.38 -1.75
N GLU A 92 -14.23 -5.73 -1.03
CA GLU A 92 -12.86 -5.65 -1.52
C GLU A 92 -12.10 -6.94 -1.29
N GLY A 93 -11.19 -7.24 -2.22
CA GLY A 93 -10.25 -8.33 -2.11
C GLY A 93 -8.82 -7.81 -1.98
N CYS A 94 -7.91 -8.69 -1.60
CA CYS A 94 -6.50 -8.38 -1.43
C CYS A 94 -5.64 -9.50 -1.99
N LEU A 95 -4.51 -9.16 -2.60
CA LEU A 95 -3.57 -10.14 -3.15
C LEU A 95 -3.07 -11.13 -2.09
N SER A 96 -2.95 -10.68 -0.83
CA SER A 96 -2.48 -11.52 0.29
C SER A 96 -3.54 -12.48 0.83
N LEU A 97 -4.83 -12.27 0.53
CA LEU A 97 -5.94 -13.00 1.14
C LEU A 97 -6.92 -13.48 0.08
N ASP A 98 -7.50 -14.66 0.32
CA ASP A 98 -8.54 -15.20 -0.57
C ASP A 98 -9.90 -14.57 -0.28
N GLY A 99 -10.73 -14.46 -1.33
CA GLY A 99 -12.09 -13.96 -1.24
C GLY A 99 -12.18 -12.45 -1.10
N THR A 100 -13.40 -11.98 -0.80
CA THR A 100 -13.68 -10.56 -0.60
C THR A 100 -14.32 -10.34 0.76
N ARG A 101 -14.26 -9.09 1.24
CA ARG A 101 -14.81 -8.70 2.54
C ARG A 101 -15.50 -7.35 2.43
N PRO A 102 -16.65 -7.17 3.11
CA PRO A 102 -17.33 -5.87 3.10
C PRO A 102 -16.53 -4.84 3.91
N CYS A 103 -16.53 -3.61 3.44
CA CYS A 103 -15.90 -2.51 4.15
C CYS A 103 -16.56 -1.19 3.80
N THR A 104 -16.35 -0.19 4.66
CA THR A 104 -16.78 1.18 4.42
C THR A 104 -15.63 1.96 3.82
N ARG A 105 -15.91 2.66 2.73
CA ARG A 105 -14.95 3.56 2.07
C ARG A 105 -15.56 4.94 1.92
N TYR A 106 -14.71 5.91 1.62
CA TYR A 106 -15.12 7.31 1.47
C TYR A 106 -14.79 7.80 0.07
N GLN A 107 -15.71 8.55 -0.53
CA GLN A 107 -15.58 9.06 -1.90
C GLN A 107 -14.41 10.03 -2.05
N GLU A 108 -14.15 10.84 -1.01
CA GLU A 108 -13.09 11.83 -1.02
C GLU A 108 -12.29 11.75 0.27
N ILE A 109 -10.97 11.87 0.15
CA ILE A 109 -10.05 11.88 1.30
C ILE A 109 -8.97 12.93 1.10
N GLU A 110 -8.40 13.37 2.22
CA GLU A 110 -7.17 14.15 2.24
C GLU A 110 -6.13 13.36 3.03
N VAL A 111 -4.89 13.37 2.55
CA VAL A 111 -3.82 12.55 3.10
C VAL A 111 -2.56 13.39 3.27
N ASP A 112 -1.98 13.34 4.46
CA ASP A 112 -0.63 13.82 4.72
C ASP A 112 0.32 12.63 4.61
N TYR A 113 1.41 12.78 3.87
CA TYR A 113 2.37 11.69 3.68
C TYR A 113 3.74 12.24 3.30
N LEU A 114 4.74 11.36 3.27
CA LEU A 114 6.04 11.62 2.67
C LEU A 114 6.10 10.91 1.32
N ASP A 115 6.70 11.55 0.32
CA ASP A 115 6.91 10.91 -0.97
C ASP A 115 8.10 9.94 -0.91
N GLN A 116 8.48 9.34 -2.05
CA GLN A 116 9.59 8.39 -2.10
C GLN A 116 10.95 9.01 -1.76
N HIS A 117 11.02 10.34 -1.71
CA HIS A 117 12.22 11.10 -1.32
C HIS A 117 12.11 11.65 0.10
N PHE A 118 11.10 11.22 0.86
CA PHE A 118 10.82 11.66 2.23
C PHE A 118 10.49 13.14 2.35
N LYS A 119 9.97 13.73 1.30
CA LYS A 119 9.47 15.12 1.31
C LYS A 119 8.00 15.14 1.68
N LYS A 120 7.62 16.08 2.55
CA LYS A 120 6.24 16.23 3.02
C LYS A 120 5.31 16.60 1.87
N GLN A 121 4.18 15.90 1.81
CA GLN A 121 3.14 16.13 0.81
C GLN A 121 1.78 16.12 1.49
N HIS A 122 0.84 16.85 0.90
CA HIS A 122 -0.57 16.79 1.25
C HIS A 122 -1.35 16.64 -0.04
N GLY A 123 -2.19 15.62 -0.13
CA GLY A 123 -2.95 15.35 -1.34
C GLY A 123 -4.43 15.19 -1.07
N LYS A 124 -5.24 15.51 -2.07
CA LYS A 124 -6.68 15.26 -2.11
C LYS A 124 -6.94 14.21 -3.17
N TYR A 125 -7.67 13.18 -2.80
CA TYR A 125 -7.96 12.05 -3.69
C TYR A 125 -9.43 11.73 -3.65
N SER A 126 -9.96 11.23 -4.77
CA SER A 126 -11.36 10.85 -4.88
C SER A 126 -11.51 9.56 -5.68
N GLY A 127 -12.69 8.96 -5.63
CA GLY A 127 -13.04 7.80 -6.45
C GLY A 127 -12.13 6.61 -6.23
N TRP A 128 -11.68 6.00 -7.32
CA TRP A 128 -10.93 4.75 -7.29
C TRP A 128 -9.57 4.87 -6.59
N VAL A 129 -8.83 5.95 -6.84
CA VAL A 129 -7.53 6.17 -6.19
C VAL A 129 -7.71 6.33 -4.68
N ALA A 130 -8.73 7.07 -4.24
CA ALA A 130 -9.04 7.22 -2.82
C ALA A 130 -9.38 5.87 -2.18
N GLN A 131 -10.13 5.02 -2.89
CA GLN A 131 -10.48 3.69 -2.40
C GLN A 131 -9.22 2.82 -2.18
N ILE A 132 -8.30 2.83 -3.15
CA ILE A 132 -7.04 2.09 -3.05
C ILE A 132 -6.22 2.56 -1.85
N ILE A 133 -6.06 3.87 -1.69
CA ILE A 133 -5.29 4.43 -0.58
C ILE A 133 -5.87 3.99 0.76
N GLN A 134 -7.19 4.07 0.93
CA GLN A 134 -7.86 3.66 2.16
C GLN A 134 -7.64 2.17 2.47
N HIS A 135 -7.73 1.32 1.45
CA HIS A 135 -7.49 -0.12 1.60
C HIS A 135 -6.06 -0.38 2.09
N GLU A 136 -5.07 0.26 1.47
CA GLU A 136 -3.68 0.04 1.84
C GLU A 136 -3.32 0.64 3.20
N VAL A 137 -3.91 1.78 3.58
CA VAL A 137 -3.73 2.35 4.92
C VAL A 137 -4.32 1.40 5.97
N ASP A 138 -5.45 0.74 5.68
CA ASP A 138 -6.00 -0.27 6.58
C ASP A 138 -5.00 -1.41 6.81
N HIS A 139 -4.32 -1.87 5.76
CA HIS A 139 -3.27 -2.89 5.92
C HIS A 139 -2.15 -2.41 6.85
N CYS A 140 -1.74 -1.16 6.74
CA CYS A 140 -0.74 -0.58 7.65
C CYS A 140 -1.21 -0.60 9.11
N ASN A 141 -2.50 -0.52 9.34
CA ASN A 141 -3.09 -0.55 10.69
C ASN A 141 -3.41 -1.97 11.16
N GLY A 142 -3.03 -2.98 10.39
CA GLY A 142 -3.26 -4.38 10.73
C GLY A 142 -4.71 -4.83 10.50
N VAL A 143 -5.46 -4.07 9.71
CA VAL A 143 -6.84 -4.46 9.35
C VAL A 143 -6.77 -5.47 8.22
N VAL A 144 -7.28 -6.67 8.47
CA VAL A 144 -7.23 -7.79 7.53
C VAL A 144 -8.49 -7.76 6.66
N ILE A 145 -8.33 -7.23 5.46
CA ILE A 145 -9.41 -7.15 4.46
C ILE A 145 -8.93 -7.64 3.10
#